data_d74335d4a772345fef30c6c1efd8c1d6
#
_entry.id   d74335d4a772345fef30c6c1efd8c1d6
#
_cell.length_a   1.000
_cell.length_b   1.000
_cell.length_c   1.000
_cell.angle_alpha   90.00
_cell.angle_beta   90.00
_cell.angle_gamma   90.00
#
_symmetry.space_group_name_H-M   'P 1'
#
loop_
_entity.id
_entity.type
_entity.pdbx_description
1 polymer ?
#
loop_
_entity_poly.entity_id
_entity_poly.type
_entity_poly.pdbx_seq_one_letter_code
_entity_poly.pdbx_strand_id
1 'polypeptide(L)'
;ISMPFVGAKRQNAHKNAVDAAKAAGVKQIIYTSLVNADDETNPSVEKKDHIYTEKYIQEVGLDYQFMRNSQYAEAMVTNYFTYAHMNAPLTNSQGDGLMAYISRKDCAKALAYALHRSNEFHQKVWNINGLELMTISTFCAIGDVSTGNHVPFVNVTDEENYQIWDAMGVPRTTDGVFQKDSEAPFSSDGMVTFAQAIREGKMDIHTKDFAELTGDTPISVRYMFDHQEEFQIGERHSQDK
;
A
#
# COMPACT_ATOMS: atom_id res chain seq x y z
N ILE A 1 10.30 -10.17 4.93
CA ILE A 1 10.44 -10.70 3.56
C ILE A 1 9.42 -10.00 2.70
N SER A 2 9.87 -9.38 1.63
CA SER A 2 9.01 -8.73 0.67
C SER A 2 8.96 -9.58 -0.61
N MET A 3 7.75 -9.92 -1.05
CA MET A 3 7.51 -10.59 -2.33
C MET A 3 6.61 -9.69 -3.17
N PRO A 4 7.01 -9.36 -4.41
CA PRO A 4 6.27 -8.40 -5.24
C PRO A 4 4.95 -8.94 -5.80
N PHE A 5 4.72 -10.25 -5.69
CA PHE A 5 3.55 -10.90 -6.30
C PHE A 5 2.47 -11.16 -5.28
N VAL A 6 1.21 -11.14 -5.71
CA VAL A 6 0.07 -11.64 -4.95
C VAL A 6 -0.16 -13.13 -5.23
N GLY A 7 -0.84 -13.82 -4.32
CA GLY A 7 -1.27 -15.20 -4.48
C GLY A 7 -0.37 -16.23 -3.82
N ALA A 8 -0.53 -17.48 -4.26
CA ALA A 8 0.04 -18.65 -3.57
C ALA A 8 1.56 -18.60 -3.36
N LYS A 9 2.32 -18.06 -4.30
CA LYS A 9 3.79 -17.94 -4.13
C LYS A 9 4.17 -16.99 -3.02
N ARG A 10 3.49 -15.83 -2.93
CA ARG A 10 3.69 -14.88 -1.84
C ARG A 10 3.32 -15.50 -0.50
N GLN A 11 2.16 -16.15 -0.41
CA GLN A 11 1.70 -16.82 0.79
C GLN A 11 2.69 -17.91 1.23
N ASN A 12 3.18 -18.75 0.31
CA ASN A 12 4.17 -19.78 0.61
C ASN A 12 5.51 -19.20 1.08
N ALA A 13 5.97 -18.10 0.47
CA ALA A 13 7.21 -17.44 0.90
C ALA A 13 7.07 -16.85 2.30
N HIS A 14 5.94 -16.23 2.61
CA HIS A 14 5.64 -15.72 3.95
C HIS A 14 5.55 -16.87 4.96
N LYS A 15 4.84 -17.95 4.62
CA LYS A 15 4.76 -19.15 5.45
C LYS A 15 6.14 -19.71 5.79
N ASN A 16 7.00 -19.88 4.79
CA ASN A 16 8.36 -20.40 4.98
C ASN A 16 9.17 -19.51 5.94
N ALA A 17 9.01 -18.18 5.83
CA ALA A 17 9.68 -17.23 6.71
C ALA A 17 9.19 -17.36 8.17
N VAL A 18 7.89 -17.50 8.37
CA VAL A 18 7.26 -17.68 9.67
C VAL A 18 7.71 -19.02 10.29
N ASP A 19 7.71 -20.10 9.51
CA ASP A 19 8.18 -21.41 9.97
C ASP A 19 9.66 -21.38 10.41
N ALA A 20 10.50 -20.74 9.59
CA ALA A 20 11.91 -20.57 9.90
C ALA A 20 12.13 -19.73 11.18
N ALA A 21 11.37 -18.65 11.34
CA ALA A 21 11.41 -17.82 12.54
C ALA A 21 11.01 -18.63 13.79
N LYS A 22 9.95 -19.41 13.70
CA LYS A 22 9.51 -20.30 14.80
C LYS A 22 10.56 -21.35 15.13
N ALA A 23 11.11 -22.02 14.12
CA ALA A 23 12.16 -23.02 14.30
C ALA A 23 13.44 -22.43 14.94
N ALA A 24 13.76 -21.17 14.62
CA ALA A 24 14.89 -20.45 15.20
C ALA A 24 14.61 -19.90 16.63
N GLY A 25 13.43 -20.13 17.17
CA GLY A 25 13.07 -19.68 18.53
C GLY A 25 12.73 -18.20 18.64
N VAL A 26 12.43 -17.53 17.52
CA VAL A 26 11.90 -16.16 17.52
C VAL A 26 10.63 -16.12 18.35
N LYS A 27 10.47 -15.08 19.17
CA LYS A 27 9.33 -14.96 20.08
C LYS A 27 8.21 -14.12 19.49
N GLN A 28 8.54 -13.07 18.75
CA GLN A 28 7.57 -12.15 18.19
C GLN A 28 7.91 -11.84 16.72
N ILE A 29 6.89 -11.73 15.89
CA ILE A 29 7.00 -11.25 14.51
C ILE A 29 6.31 -9.89 14.39
N ILE A 30 7.03 -8.91 13.82
CA ILE A 30 6.47 -7.64 13.41
C ILE A 30 6.29 -7.70 11.89
N TYR A 31 5.03 -7.65 11.44
CA TYR A 31 4.66 -7.88 10.05
C TYR A 31 4.02 -6.64 9.42
N THR A 32 4.53 -6.19 8.27
CA THR A 32 3.90 -5.12 7.49
C THR A 32 2.71 -5.67 6.71
N SER A 33 1.53 -5.29 7.13
CA SER A 33 0.24 -5.72 6.59
C SER A 33 -0.48 -4.56 5.89
N LEU A 34 -1.74 -4.73 5.57
CA LEU A 34 -2.60 -3.77 4.89
C LEU A 34 -3.78 -3.36 5.79
N VAL A 35 -4.13 -2.07 5.79
CA VAL A 35 -5.33 -1.60 6.49
C VAL A 35 -6.57 -2.36 6.04
N ASN A 36 -7.44 -2.66 6.98
CA ASN A 36 -8.71 -3.36 6.76
C ASN A 36 -8.57 -4.70 6.01
N ALA A 37 -7.45 -5.42 6.18
CA ALA A 37 -7.24 -6.72 5.53
C ALA A 37 -8.18 -7.81 6.06
N ASP A 38 -8.68 -7.67 7.29
CA ASP A 38 -9.60 -8.59 7.96
C ASP A 38 -11.08 -8.36 7.66
N ASP A 39 -11.47 -7.28 6.99
CA ASP A 39 -12.83 -7.10 6.50
C ASP A 39 -13.10 -8.05 5.32
N GLU A 40 -13.93 -9.06 5.53
CA GLU A 40 -14.28 -10.04 4.50
C GLU A 40 -14.95 -9.42 3.29
N THR A 41 -15.60 -8.26 3.46
CA THR A 41 -16.29 -7.53 2.38
C THR A 41 -15.37 -6.60 1.59
N ASN A 42 -14.11 -6.43 1.99
CA ASN A 42 -13.13 -5.66 1.23
C ASN A 42 -12.77 -6.41 -0.08
N PRO A 43 -13.00 -5.84 -1.27
CA PRO A 43 -12.80 -6.53 -2.54
C PRO A 43 -11.34 -6.64 -2.99
N SER A 44 -10.41 -5.88 -2.38
CA SER A 44 -9.00 -5.86 -2.78
C SER A 44 -8.37 -7.25 -2.77
N VAL A 45 -7.71 -7.62 -3.86
CA VAL A 45 -7.03 -8.93 -3.96
C VAL A 45 -5.78 -9.00 -3.08
N GLU A 46 -5.11 -7.85 -2.83
CA GLU A 46 -3.91 -7.77 -2.01
C GLU A 46 -4.17 -8.18 -0.55
N LYS A 47 -5.36 -7.88 -0.03
CA LYS A 47 -5.72 -8.24 1.35
C LYS A 47 -5.61 -9.72 1.63
N LYS A 48 -5.86 -10.57 0.62
CA LYS A 48 -5.90 -12.03 0.78
C LYS A 48 -4.58 -12.59 1.30
N ASP A 49 -3.48 -12.05 0.81
CA ASP A 49 -2.14 -12.49 1.23
C ASP A 49 -1.77 -11.93 2.60
N HIS A 50 -2.23 -10.70 2.89
CA HIS A 50 -1.99 -10.08 4.18
C HIS A 50 -2.74 -10.81 5.30
N ILE A 51 -4.03 -11.05 5.13
CA ILE A 51 -4.82 -11.77 6.14
C ILE A 51 -4.40 -13.23 6.28
N TYR A 52 -3.99 -13.90 5.18
CA TYR A 52 -3.39 -15.24 5.23
C TYR A 52 -2.17 -15.24 6.16
N THR A 53 -1.28 -14.28 5.99
CA THR A 53 -0.03 -14.20 6.77
C THR A 53 -0.30 -13.87 8.24
N GLU A 54 -1.21 -12.92 8.51
CA GLU A 54 -1.60 -12.59 9.87
C GLU A 54 -2.17 -13.83 10.59
N LYS A 55 -3.13 -14.52 9.97
CA LYS A 55 -3.73 -15.74 10.51
C LYS A 55 -2.67 -16.83 10.73
N TYR A 56 -1.77 -17.03 9.79
CA TYR A 56 -0.73 -18.04 9.92
C TYR A 56 0.23 -17.76 11.08
N ILE A 57 0.63 -16.51 11.29
CA ILE A 57 1.45 -16.12 12.45
C ILE A 57 0.74 -16.46 13.77
N GLN A 58 -0.57 -16.18 13.84
CA GLN A 58 -1.40 -16.50 15.00
C GLN A 58 -1.55 -18.02 15.21
N GLU A 59 -1.83 -18.78 14.16
CA GLU A 59 -2.01 -20.25 14.19
C GLU A 59 -0.75 -20.97 14.68
N VAL A 60 0.43 -20.51 14.31
CA VAL A 60 1.68 -21.11 14.79
C VAL A 60 2.03 -20.71 16.23
N GLY A 61 1.25 -19.80 16.84
CA GLY A 61 1.39 -19.40 18.23
C GLY A 61 2.59 -18.47 18.50
N LEU A 62 3.03 -17.70 17.52
CA LEU A 62 4.00 -16.63 17.71
C LEU A 62 3.31 -15.36 18.20
N ASP A 63 3.98 -14.62 19.07
CA ASP A 63 3.55 -13.27 19.40
C ASP A 63 3.73 -12.34 18.19
N TYR A 64 2.93 -11.26 18.11
CA TYR A 64 2.93 -10.45 16.92
C TYR A 64 2.63 -8.97 17.17
N GLN A 65 3.12 -8.14 16.23
CA GLN A 65 2.62 -6.81 15.97
C GLN A 65 2.33 -6.70 14.45
N PHE A 66 1.08 -6.44 14.07
CA PHE A 66 0.71 -6.24 12.67
C PHE A 66 0.66 -4.75 12.37
N MET A 67 1.56 -4.30 11.48
CA MET A 67 1.64 -2.94 10.99
C MET A 67 0.77 -2.84 9.74
N ARG A 68 -0.52 -2.59 9.88
CA ARG A 68 -1.47 -2.44 8.78
C ARG A 68 -1.30 -1.06 8.15
N ASN A 69 -0.45 -0.99 7.13
CA ASN A 69 -0.15 0.25 6.45
C ASN A 69 -1.27 0.64 5.48
N SER A 70 -1.57 1.94 5.43
CA SER A 70 -2.37 2.56 4.39
C SER A 70 -1.59 2.64 3.07
N GLN A 71 -2.20 3.15 2.00
CA GLN A 71 -1.55 3.28 0.70
C GLN A 71 -0.35 4.22 0.76
N TYR A 72 0.76 3.78 0.18
CA TYR A 72 1.98 4.58 0.14
C TYR A 72 1.83 5.79 -0.78
N ALA A 73 2.01 6.97 -0.19
CA ALA A 73 1.87 8.24 -0.89
C ALA A 73 2.84 8.39 -2.06
N GLU A 74 4.04 7.83 -1.96
CA GLU A 74 5.07 7.92 -3.01
C GLU A 74 4.60 7.37 -4.35
N ALA A 75 3.79 6.30 -4.35
CA ALA A 75 3.21 5.77 -5.58
C ALA A 75 2.26 6.79 -6.23
N MET A 76 1.48 7.50 -5.42
CA MET A 76 0.52 8.49 -5.91
C MET A 76 1.19 9.79 -6.32
N VAL A 77 2.24 10.23 -5.60
CA VAL A 77 3.07 11.39 -5.98
C VAL A 77 3.73 11.11 -7.33
N THR A 78 4.32 9.92 -7.51
CA THR A 78 4.94 9.52 -8.79
C THR A 78 3.90 9.50 -9.93
N ASN A 79 2.72 8.94 -9.68
CA ASN A 79 1.64 8.92 -10.65
C ASN A 79 1.21 10.35 -11.04
N TYR A 80 1.02 11.23 -10.05
CA TYR A 80 0.68 12.63 -10.30
C TYR A 80 1.68 13.28 -11.27
N PHE A 81 2.99 13.16 -11.03
CA PHE A 81 4.00 13.73 -11.93
C PHE A 81 4.03 13.04 -13.30
N THR A 82 3.77 11.75 -13.37
CA THR A 82 3.65 11.05 -14.65
C THR A 82 2.53 11.66 -15.51
N TYR A 83 1.34 11.85 -14.91
CA TYR A 83 0.22 12.47 -15.62
C TYR A 83 0.45 13.96 -15.92
N ALA A 84 1.10 14.70 -15.03
CA ALA A 84 1.51 16.07 -15.28
C ALA A 84 2.44 16.20 -16.51
N HIS A 85 3.46 15.33 -16.60
CA HIS A 85 4.37 15.29 -17.77
C HIS A 85 3.65 14.91 -19.07
N MET A 86 2.66 14.04 -18.98
CA MET A 86 1.84 13.65 -20.14
C MET A 86 0.81 14.71 -20.52
N ASN A 87 0.62 15.75 -19.71
CA ASN A 87 -0.48 16.72 -19.81
C ASN A 87 -1.85 16.02 -19.92
N ALA A 88 -2.06 15.01 -19.06
CA ALA A 88 -3.22 14.13 -19.07
C ALA A 88 -3.89 14.08 -17.69
N PRO A 89 -5.19 13.78 -17.59
CA PRO A 89 -5.85 13.58 -16.31
C PRO A 89 -5.38 12.29 -15.64
N LEU A 90 -5.27 12.30 -14.31
CA LEU A 90 -5.13 11.06 -13.54
C LEU A 90 -6.48 10.31 -13.59
N THR A 91 -6.45 9.08 -14.09
CA THR A 91 -7.67 8.32 -14.38
C THR A 91 -7.65 6.99 -13.63
N ASN A 92 -8.68 6.73 -12.85
CA ASN A 92 -8.97 5.43 -12.25
C ASN A 92 -10.42 5.33 -11.77
N SER A 93 -10.82 4.20 -11.15
CA SER A 93 -12.19 3.92 -10.74
C SER A 93 -12.46 4.06 -9.23
N GLN A 94 -11.63 4.80 -8.47
CA GLN A 94 -11.82 4.94 -7.02
C GLN A 94 -12.86 6.00 -6.60
N GLY A 95 -13.40 6.78 -7.54
CA GLY A 95 -14.43 7.77 -7.26
C GLY A 95 -14.06 8.79 -6.19
N ASP A 96 -15.02 9.11 -5.34
CA ASP A 96 -14.85 10.01 -4.20
C ASP A 96 -14.49 9.26 -2.90
N GLY A 97 -14.03 8.00 -3.01
CA GLY A 97 -13.57 7.22 -1.86
C GLY A 97 -12.40 7.89 -1.14
N LEU A 98 -12.34 7.70 0.16
CA LEU A 98 -11.34 8.33 1.03
C LEU A 98 -10.17 7.39 1.31
N MET A 99 -8.98 7.97 1.36
CA MET A 99 -7.74 7.29 1.71
C MET A 99 -6.85 8.20 2.56
N ALA A 100 -6.26 7.68 3.61
CA ALA A 100 -5.22 8.37 4.38
C ALA A 100 -3.84 7.95 3.89
N TYR A 101 -3.34 8.61 2.83
CA TYR A 101 -2.05 8.29 2.20
C TYR A 101 -0.91 8.49 3.19
N ILE A 102 -0.03 7.49 3.34
CA ILE A 102 1.09 7.47 4.29
C ILE A 102 2.43 7.40 3.57
N SER A 103 3.46 8.08 4.09
CA SER A 103 4.81 7.93 3.54
C SER A 103 5.46 6.61 3.97
N ARG A 104 6.30 6.05 3.10
CA ARG A 104 7.15 4.89 3.46
C ARG A 104 8.14 5.24 4.57
N LYS A 105 8.55 6.51 4.68
CA LYS A 105 9.38 7.00 5.78
C LYS A 105 8.65 6.86 7.12
N ASP A 106 7.36 7.25 7.17
CA ASP A 106 6.55 7.08 8.36
C ASP A 106 6.28 5.60 8.68
N CYS A 107 5.99 4.79 7.67
CA CYS A 107 5.87 3.34 7.88
C CYS A 107 7.15 2.72 8.46
N ALA A 108 8.30 3.09 7.94
CA ALA A 108 9.60 2.63 8.44
C ALA A 108 9.86 3.12 9.88
N LYS A 109 9.49 4.38 10.18
CA LYS A 109 9.56 4.95 11.52
C LYS A 109 8.67 4.18 12.49
N ALA A 110 7.41 3.96 12.14
CA ALA A 110 6.47 3.19 12.96
C ALA A 110 7.00 1.77 13.22
N LEU A 111 7.53 1.10 12.19
CA LEU A 111 8.14 -0.23 12.32
C LEU A 111 9.34 -0.23 13.28
N ALA A 112 10.21 0.78 13.20
CA ALA A 112 11.36 0.92 14.08
C ALA A 112 10.93 1.11 15.55
N TYR A 113 9.91 1.93 15.80
CA TYR A 113 9.33 2.11 17.12
C TYR A 113 8.66 0.83 17.66
N ALA A 114 7.90 0.12 16.81
CA ALA A 114 7.32 -1.17 17.18
C ALA A 114 8.39 -2.20 17.57
N LEU A 115 9.51 -2.21 16.85
CA LEU A 115 10.65 -3.08 17.18
C LEU A 115 11.33 -2.65 18.48
N HIS A 116 11.60 -1.36 18.64
CA HIS A 116 12.25 -0.82 19.86
C HIS A 116 11.42 -1.09 21.12
N ARG A 117 10.09 -1.01 20.99
CA ARG A 117 9.12 -1.21 22.07
C ARG A 117 8.47 -2.60 22.05
N SER A 118 9.15 -3.59 21.45
CA SER A 118 8.60 -4.94 21.26
C SER A 118 8.24 -5.66 22.57
N ASN A 119 8.88 -5.31 23.68
CA ASN A 119 8.56 -5.84 25.02
C ASN A 119 7.31 -5.19 25.66
N GLU A 120 6.79 -4.12 25.08
CA GLU A 120 5.63 -3.39 25.62
C GLU A 120 4.31 -3.83 24.93
N PHE A 121 4.40 -4.33 23.70
CA PHE A 121 3.26 -4.64 22.87
C PHE A 121 3.24 -6.10 22.43
N HIS A 122 2.15 -6.77 22.76
CA HIS A 122 1.92 -8.18 22.47
C HIS A 122 0.57 -8.34 21.77
N GLN A 123 0.49 -9.18 20.74
CA GLN A 123 -0.72 -9.46 19.98
C GLN A 123 -1.43 -8.17 19.53
N LYS A 124 -0.63 -7.20 19.03
CA LYS A 124 -1.12 -5.85 18.72
C LYS A 124 -1.29 -5.66 17.22
N VAL A 125 -2.36 -4.95 16.86
CA VAL A 125 -2.59 -4.43 15.50
C VAL A 125 -2.47 -2.92 15.55
N TRP A 126 -1.71 -2.35 14.62
CA TRP A 126 -1.50 -0.94 14.41
C TRP A 126 -1.99 -0.54 13.02
N ASN A 127 -2.91 0.40 12.92
CA ASN A 127 -3.29 0.99 11.63
C ASN A 127 -2.40 2.21 11.36
N ILE A 128 -1.44 2.04 10.47
CA ILE A 128 -0.44 3.07 10.15
C ILE A 128 -0.95 3.84 8.93
N ASN A 129 -1.60 4.96 9.20
CA ASN A 129 -2.24 5.82 8.21
C ASN A 129 -1.68 7.24 8.23
N GLY A 130 -1.87 7.95 7.12
CA GLY A 130 -1.45 9.34 6.97
C GLY A 130 -2.24 10.30 7.84
N LEU A 131 -1.86 11.58 7.76
CA LEU A 131 -2.35 12.63 8.63
C LEU A 131 -3.87 12.86 8.51
N GLU A 132 -4.42 12.71 7.32
CA GLU A 132 -5.82 13.03 7.02
C GLU A 132 -6.40 12.14 5.93
N LEU A 133 -7.71 11.91 6.00
CA LEU A 133 -8.46 11.26 4.92
C LEU A 133 -8.73 12.28 3.81
N MET A 134 -8.52 11.86 2.56
CA MET A 134 -8.80 12.69 1.39
C MET A 134 -9.21 11.86 0.20
N THR A 135 -9.94 12.49 -0.73
CA THR A 135 -10.20 11.92 -2.06
C THR A 135 -8.96 12.07 -2.95
N ILE A 136 -8.91 11.32 -4.04
CA ILE A 136 -7.85 11.49 -5.04
C ILE A 136 -7.92 12.89 -5.71
N SER A 137 -9.12 13.45 -5.87
CA SER A 137 -9.27 14.82 -6.38
C SER A 137 -8.63 15.84 -5.45
N THR A 138 -8.78 15.67 -4.13
CA THR A 138 -8.12 16.53 -3.13
C THR A 138 -6.61 16.34 -3.16
N PHE A 139 -6.13 15.09 -3.31
CA PHE A 139 -4.70 14.79 -3.44
C PHE A 139 -4.10 15.51 -4.66
N CYS A 140 -4.76 15.43 -5.82
CA CYS A 140 -4.32 16.13 -7.03
C CYS A 140 -4.33 17.66 -6.84
N ALA A 141 -5.40 18.23 -6.23
CA ALA A 141 -5.48 19.66 -5.96
C ALA A 141 -4.36 20.16 -5.04
N ILE A 142 -3.93 19.38 -4.05
CA ILE A 142 -2.76 19.70 -3.23
C ILE A 142 -1.49 19.74 -4.10
N GLY A 143 -1.33 18.74 -4.98
CA GLY A 143 -0.22 18.69 -5.94
C GLY A 143 -0.20 19.90 -6.88
N ASP A 144 -1.36 20.27 -7.45
CA ASP A 144 -1.51 21.43 -8.33
C ASP A 144 -1.05 22.71 -7.64
N VAL A 145 -1.48 22.94 -6.40
CA VAL A 145 -1.08 24.13 -5.61
C VAL A 145 0.41 24.13 -5.29
N SER A 146 0.99 22.97 -4.95
CA SER A 146 2.40 22.88 -4.56
C SER A 146 3.36 23.00 -5.76
N THR A 147 2.94 22.52 -6.94
CA THR A 147 3.85 22.36 -8.10
C THR A 147 3.58 23.35 -9.24
N GLY A 148 2.41 23.99 -9.23
CA GLY A 148 1.95 24.83 -10.35
C GLY A 148 1.48 24.03 -11.58
N ASN A 149 1.44 22.70 -11.52
CA ASN A 149 0.83 21.87 -12.55
C ASN A 149 -0.69 21.91 -12.46
N HIS A 150 -1.36 21.21 -13.38
CA HIS A 150 -2.78 20.94 -13.31
C HIS A 150 -3.06 19.50 -13.76
N VAL A 151 -3.41 18.65 -12.82
CA VAL A 151 -3.70 17.22 -13.04
C VAL A 151 -5.11 16.91 -12.52
N PRO A 152 -6.14 17.11 -13.35
CA PRO A 152 -7.51 16.79 -12.94
C PRO A 152 -7.67 15.26 -12.77
N PHE A 153 -8.47 14.88 -11.80
CA PHE A 153 -8.91 13.49 -11.66
C PHE A 153 -10.13 13.22 -12.54
N VAL A 154 -10.10 12.10 -13.26
CA VAL A 154 -11.23 11.59 -14.04
C VAL A 154 -11.61 10.22 -13.53
N ASN A 155 -12.80 10.12 -12.94
CA ASN A 155 -13.35 8.83 -12.54
C ASN A 155 -13.91 8.07 -13.73
N VAL A 156 -13.57 6.79 -13.83
CA VAL A 156 -14.06 5.86 -14.85
C VAL A 156 -14.72 4.65 -14.19
N THR A 157 -15.40 3.83 -14.97
CA THR A 157 -15.89 2.52 -14.51
C THR A 157 -14.74 1.54 -14.32
N ASP A 158 -14.97 0.46 -13.56
CA ASP A 158 -13.96 -0.60 -13.39
C ASP A 158 -13.58 -1.23 -14.74
N GLU A 159 -14.55 -1.42 -15.64
CA GLU A 159 -14.28 -1.97 -16.97
C GLU A 159 -13.41 -1.04 -17.82
N GLU A 160 -13.68 0.26 -17.83
CA GLU A 160 -12.84 1.25 -18.51
C GLU A 160 -11.43 1.29 -17.89
N ASN A 161 -11.34 1.18 -16.57
CA ASN A 161 -10.04 1.11 -15.89
C ASN A 161 -9.27 -0.14 -16.29
N TYR A 162 -9.93 -1.28 -16.42
CA TYR A 162 -9.33 -2.49 -16.97
C TYR A 162 -8.83 -2.31 -18.40
N GLN A 163 -9.64 -1.67 -19.26
CA GLN A 163 -9.24 -1.41 -20.65
C GLN A 163 -8.01 -0.52 -20.76
N ILE A 164 -7.85 0.46 -19.85
CA ILE A 164 -6.64 1.29 -19.77
C ILE A 164 -5.41 0.41 -19.47
N TRP A 165 -5.51 -0.49 -18.50
CA TRP A 165 -4.42 -1.39 -18.14
C TRP A 165 -4.10 -2.43 -19.22
N ASP A 166 -5.12 -2.95 -19.90
CA ASP A 166 -4.96 -3.87 -21.03
C ASP A 166 -4.22 -3.19 -22.19
N ALA A 167 -4.55 -1.92 -22.49
CA ALA A 167 -3.85 -1.13 -23.50
C ALA A 167 -2.38 -0.87 -23.18
N MET A 168 -2.02 -0.89 -21.89
CA MET A 168 -0.64 -0.78 -21.39
C MET A 168 0.09 -2.13 -21.32
N GLY A 169 -0.57 -3.24 -21.69
CA GLY A 169 0.00 -4.58 -21.59
C GLY A 169 0.16 -5.11 -20.15
N VAL A 170 -0.57 -4.54 -19.20
CA VAL A 170 -0.57 -5.01 -17.80
C VAL A 170 -1.44 -6.26 -17.68
N PRO A 171 -0.91 -7.39 -17.16
CA PRO A 171 -1.69 -8.62 -17.04
C PRO A 171 -2.83 -8.47 -16.05
N ARG A 172 -3.97 -9.13 -16.30
CA ARG A 172 -5.12 -9.15 -15.39
C ARG A 172 -4.76 -9.73 -14.03
N THR A 173 -4.07 -10.87 -14.03
CA THR A 173 -3.60 -11.52 -12.81
C THR A 173 -2.11 -11.78 -12.89
N THR A 174 -1.44 -11.92 -11.76
CA THR A 174 -0.05 -12.37 -11.74
C THR A 174 0.06 -13.85 -11.40
N ASP A 175 -0.95 -14.48 -10.79
CA ASP A 175 -0.95 -15.85 -10.26
C ASP A 175 0.36 -16.26 -9.57
N GLY A 176 1.06 -15.28 -9.02
CA GLY A 176 2.38 -15.43 -8.42
C GLY A 176 3.51 -15.66 -9.44
N VAL A 177 3.30 -15.38 -10.72
CA VAL A 177 4.31 -15.48 -11.77
C VAL A 177 4.33 -14.17 -12.55
N PHE A 178 5.52 -13.57 -12.76
CA PHE A 178 5.67 -12.59 -13.84
C PHE A 178 5.41 -13.32 -15.14
N GLN A 179 4.48 -12.82 -15.91
CA GLN A 179 4.36 -13.28 -17.29
C GLN A 179 5.62 -12.83 -18.02
N LYS A 180 6.21 -13.74 -18.80
CA LYS A 180 7.48 -13.48 -19.51
C LYS A 180 7.44 -12.24 -20.40
N ASP A 181 6.23 -11.83 -20.80
CA ASP A 181 5.99 -10.77 -21.76
C ASP A 181 5.51 -9.45 -21.12
N SER A 182 5.47 -9.36 -19.78
CA SER A 182 5.09 -8.14 -19.08
C SER A 182 6.18 -7.70 -18.12
N GLU A 183 6.67 -6.47 -18.28
CA GLU A 183 7.58 -5.82 -17.34
C GLU A 183 6.86 -5.25 -16.10
N ALA A 184 5.52 -5.26 -16.09
CA ALA A 184 4.73 -4.70 -15.00
C ALA A 184 4.85 -5.59 -13.74
N PRO A 185 5.28 -5.04 -12.58
CA PRO A 185 5.42 -5.79 -11.34
C PRO A 185 4.10 -5.95 -10.58
N PHE A 186 2.97 -5.72 -11.23
CA PHE A 186 1.63 -5.73 -10.65
C PHE A 186 0.60 -6.22 -11.67
N SER A 187 -0.63 -6.48 -11.23
CA SER A 187 -1.76 -6.88 -12.08
C SER A 187 -2.81 -5.79 -12.13
N SER A 188 -3.61 -5.75 -13.20
CA SER A 188 -4.74 -4.84 -13.27
C SER A 188 -5.84 -5.21 -12.27
N ASP A 189 -6.02 -6.50 -11.90
CA ASP A 189 -6.90 -6.90 -10.81
C ASP A 189 -6.49 -6.25 -9.48
N GLY A 190 -5.19 -6.18 -9.20
CA GLY A 190 -4.68 -5.46 -8.03
C GLY A 190 -5.13 -4.00 -8.04
N MET A 191 -4.88 -3.31 -9.14
CA MET A 191 -5.20 -1.87 -9.26
C MET A 191 -6.71 -1.59 -9.19
N VAL A 192 -7.52 -2.35 -9.93
CA VAL A 192 -8.97 -2.11 -10.04
C VAL A 192 -9.70 -2.50 -8.77
N THR A 193 -9.39 -3.68 -8.19
CA THR A 193 -10.05 -4.10 -6.94
C THR A 193 -9.64 -3.25 -5.73
N PHE A 194 -8.42 -2.68 -5.76
CA PHE A 194 -8.00 -1.72 -4.74
C PHE A 194 -8.75 -0.39 -4.88
N ALA A 195 -8.91 0.12 -6.12
CA ALA A 195 -9.73 1.30 -6.41
C ALA A 195 -11.19 1.08 -5.98
N GLN A 196 -11.77 -0.10 -6.26
CA GLN A 196 -13.09 -0.50 -5.78
C GLN A 196 -13.16 -0.46 -4.24
N ALA A 197 -12.17 -1.01 -3.55
CA ALA A 197 -12.12 -0.99 -2.09
C ALA A 197 -12.12 0.44 -1.51
N ILE A 198 -11.40 1.36 -2.15
CA ILE A 198 -11.42 2.78 -1.78
C ILE A 198 -12.81 3.38 -2.01
N ARG A 199 -13.38 3.19 -3.19
CA ARG A 199 -14.70 3.72 -3.57
C ARG A 199 -15.81 3.22 -2.63
N GLU A 200 -15.72 1.98 -2.16
CA GLU A 200 -16.69 1.36 -1.25
C GLU A 200 -16.44 1.69 0.23
N GLY A 201 -15.50 2.59 0.55
CA GLY A 201 -15.19 2.99 1.93
C GLY A 201 -14.53 1.86 2.74
N LYS A 202 -13.85 0.92 2.08
CA LYS A 202 -13.15 -0.17 2.77
C LYS A 202 -11.72 0.20 3.18
N MET A 203 -11.23 1.34 2.71
CA MET A 203 -9.87 1.81 2.95
C MET A 203 -9.81 3.14 3.74
N ASP A 204 -10.93 3.67 4.20
CA ASP A 204 -11.05 4.93 4.92
C ASP A 204 -10.68 4.84 6.41
N ILE A 205 -9.76 3.94 6.73
CA ILE A 205 -9.26 3.75 8.09
C ILE A 205 -8.38 4.93 8.50
N HIS A 206 -8.78 5.59 9.58
CA HIS A 206 -8.02 6.71 10.15
C HIS A 206 -8.02 6.65 11.68
N THR A 207 -6.86 6.34 12.24
CA THR A 207 -6.64 6.16 13.68
C THR A 207 -5.51 7.06 14.18
N LYS A 208 -5.28 7.05 15.48
CA LYS A 208 -4.14 7.74 16.12
C LYS A 208 -2.95 6.81 16.38
N ASP A 209 -2.99 5.59 15.87
CA ASP A 209 -2.00 4.55 16.18
C ASP A 209 -0.56 4.98 15.87
N PHE A 210 -0.35 5.72 14.75
CA PHE A 210 0.98 6.24 14.44
C PHE A 210 1.50 7.16 15.56
N ALA A 211 0.67 8.12 15.99
CA ALA A 211 1.05 9.06 17.05
C ALA A 211 1.20 8.37 18.41
N GLU A 212 0.36 7.39 18.73
CA GLU A 212 0.45 6.61 19.96
C GLU A 212 1.74 5.79 20.02
N LEU A 213 2.13 5.21 18.89
CA LEU A 213 3.33 4.40 18.79
C LEU A 213 4.61 5.23 18.80
N THR A 214 4.64 6.33 18.04
CA THR A 214 5.87 7.09 17.75
C THR A 214 6.03 8.37 18.55
N GLY A 215 4.93 8.93 19.07
CA GLY A 215 4.91 10.26 19.69
C GLY A 215 4.92 11.41 18.67
N ASP A 216 4.84 11.11 17.38
CA ASP A 216 4.95 12.08 16.29
C ASP A 216 3.68 12.13 15.42
N THR A 217 3.65 13.11 14.50
CA THR A 217 2.61 13.26 13.50
C THR A 217 3.10 12.76 12.14
N PRO A 218 2.26 12.04 11.36
CA PRO A 218 2.64 11.63 10.01
C PRO A 218 2.94 12.82 9.10
N ILE A 219 3.81 12.60 8.12
CA ILE A 219 4.16 13.59 7.08
C ILE A 219 2.90 13.88 6.25
N SER A 220 2.59 15.17 6.05
CA SER A 220 1.42 15.58 5.25
C SER A 220 1.67 15.38 3.75
N VAL A 221 0.60 15.14 2.98
CA VAL A 221 0.67 15.05 1.51
C VAL A 221 1.24 16.34 0.90
N ARG A 222 0.88 17.51 1.46
CA ARG A 222 1.46 18.78 1.01
C ARG A 222 2.99 18.80 1.16
N TYR A 223 3.51 18.42 2.33
CA TYR A 223 4.96 18.35 2.54
C TYR A 223 5.63 17.44 1.51
N MET A 224 4.98 16.31 1.16
CA MET A 224 5.51 15.37 0.17
C MET A 224 5.60 15.97 -1.24
N PHE A 225 4.63 16.81 -1.62
CA PHE A 225 4.69 17.54 -2.89
C PHE A 225 5.72 18.66 -2.87
N ASP A 226 5.83 19.40 -1.76
CA ASP A 226 6.81 20.49 -1.61
C ASP A 226 8.27 19.96 -1.60
N HIS A 227 8.46 18.64 -1.28
CA HIS A 227 9.76 17.96 -1.25
C HIS A 227 9.73 16.72 -2.16
N GLN A 228 9.18 16.84 -3.34
CA GLN A 228 8.86 15.73 -4.24
C GLN A 228 10.05 14.81 -4.56
N GLU A 229 11.26 15.35 -4.61
CA GLU A 229 12.49 14.59 -4.88
C GLU A 229 12.76 13.48 -3.83
N GLU A 230 12.21 13.63 -2.63
CA GLU A 230 12.32 12.63 -1.56
C GLU A 230 11.19 11.61 -1.57
N PHE A 231 10.07 11.91 -2.26
CA PHE A 231 8.82 11.16 -2.20
C PHE A 231 8.35 10.61 -3.55
N GLN A 232 9.17 10.63 -4.59
CA GLN A 232 8.90 9.90 -5.81
C GLN A 232 9.55 8.51 -5.77
N ILE A 233 8.91 7.55 -6.44
CA ILE A 233 9.53 6.27 -6.73
C ILE A 233 10.46 6.51 -7.91
N GLY A 234 11.77 6.51 -7.66
CA GLY A 234 12.78 6.60 -8.72
C GLY A 234 12.68 5.44 -9.70
N GLU A 235 13.31 5.59 -10.88
CA GLU A 235 13.48 4.49 -11.82
C GLU A 235 14.07 3.29 -11.06
N ARG A 236 13.38 2.16 -11.12
CA ARG A 236 13.92 0.90 -10.62
C ARG A 236 15.06 0.54 -11.56
N HIS A 237 16.26 0.98 -11.25
CA HIS A 237 17.42 0.38 -11.86
C HIS A 237 17.42 -1.10 -11.48
N SER A 238 17.05 -1.94 -12.42
CA SER A 238 17.28 -3.38 -12.37
C SER A 238 18.79 -3.59 -12.43
N GLN A 239 19.48 -3.38 -11.32
CA GLN A 239 20.88 -3.71 -11.16
C GLN A 239 21.06 -5.14 -10.65
N ASP A 240 20.19 -6.05 -11.06
CA ASP A 240 20.44 -7.49 -10.90
C ASP A 240 20.13 -8.16 -12.25
N LYS A 241 21.16 -8.16 -13.09
CA LYS A 241 21.29 -9.14 -14.15
C LYS A 241 22.05 -10.34 -13.62
#